data_47944b5e71c3261d7bd02bf17e2815b6
#
_entry.id   47944b5e71c3261d7bd02bf17e2815b6
#
_cell.length_a   1.000
_cell.length_b   1.000
_cell.length_c   1.000
_cell.angle_alpha   90.00
_cell.angle_beta   90.00
_cell.angle_gamma   90.00
#
_symmetry.space_group_name_H-M   'P 1'
#
loop_
_entity.id
_entity.type
_entity.pdbx_description
1 polymer ?
#
loop_
_entity_poly.entity_id
_entity_poly.type
_entity_poly.pdbx_seq_one_letter_code
_entity_poly.pdbx_strand_id
1 'polypeptide(L)'
;MPVGQVERMREAGIDIPTLARTGVEIFFTQVFTDGFFHADMHPGNIYVSDRPDTLGSYIALDFGIVGSLSEFDKNYLAQNFLAFFHRDYRRVAQLHIESGWVPADTREEELEGAVRAVCEPYFDRPLSEISLGQVLLRLFQTSRRFNVEIQPQLVLLQKTLLNVEGLGRQLDPNLDLWKTAKPYLEPVSYTHLTLPTKRIV
;
A
#
# COMPACT_ATOMS: atom_id res chain seq x y z
N MET A 1 23.66 -3.85 9.64
CA MET A 1 24.19 -3.77 8.25
C MET A 1 23.15 -3.20 7.31
N PRO A 2 23.49 -2.50 6.21
CA PRO A 2 22.51 -2.00 5.23
C PRO A 2 21.71 -3.14 4.60
N VAL A 3 20.40 -2.93 4.41
CA VAL A 3 19.48 -3.96 3.88
C VAL A 3 19.83 -4.44 2.47
N GLY A 4 20.54 -3.62 1.67
CA GLY A 4 21.01 -4.01 0.34
C GLY A 4 22.18 -5.01 0.33
N GLN A 5 22.81 -5.29 1.49
CA GLN A 5 23.95 -6.21 1.59
C GLN A 5 23.49 -7.67 1.82
N VAL A 6 22.75 -8.21 0.87
CA VAL A 6 22.05 -9.52 0.98
C VAL A 6 23.02 -10.65 1.32
N GLU A 7 24.19 -10.73 0.67
CA GLU A 7 25.15 -11.81 0.92
C GLU A 7 25.71 -11.78 2.34
N ARG A 8 26.02 -10.58 2.86
CA ARG A 8 26.45 -10.43 4.25
C ARG A 8 25.39 -10.85 5.26
N MET A 9 24.11 -10.57 4.94
CA MET A 9 22.99 -11.00 5.78
C MET A 9 22.87 -12.54 5.78
N ARG A 10 23.05 -13.19 4.63
CA ARG A 10 23.07 -14.67 4.52
C ARG A 10 24.22 -15.28 5.32
N GLU A 11 25.43 -14.73 5.19
CA GLU A 11 26.60 -15.15 5.96
C GLU A 11 26.40 -15.01 7.48
N ALA A 12 25.65 -13.98 7.90
CA ALA A 12 25.27 -13.78 9.29
C ALA A 12 24.11 -14.70 9.76
N GLY A 13 23.60 -15.58 8.91
CA GLY A 13 22.53 -16.52 9.25
C GLY A 13 21.12 -15.94 9.25
N ILE A 14 20.91 -14.79 8.60
CA ILE A 14 19.59 -14.16 8.49
C ILE A 14 18.77 -14.86 7.39
N ASP A 15 17.55 -15.28 7.72
CA ASP A 15 16.58 -15.82 6.78
C ASP A 15 16.00 -14.68 5.90
N ILE A 16 16.52 -14.56 4.69
CA ILE A 16 16.19 -13.47 3.76
C ILE A 16 14.71 -13.51 3.33
N PRO A 17 14.07 -14.65 2.99
CA PRO A 17 12.65 -14.68 2.71
C PRO A 17 11.77 -14.19 3.87
N THR A 18 12.08 -14.59 5.08
CA THR A 18 11.38 -14.10 6.28
C THR A 18 11.62 -12.61 6.48
N LEU A 19 12.86 -12.12 6.31
CA LEU A 19 13.18 -10.71 6.38
C LEU A 19 12.36 -9.90 5.36
N ALA A 20 12.29 -10.34 4.10
CA ALA A 20 11.52 -9.68 3.05
C ALA A 20 10.03 -9.54 3.43
N ARG A 21 9.42 -10.62 3.90
CA ARG A 21 8.02 -10.62 4.34
C ARG A 21 7.81 -9.68 5.52
N THR A 22 8.65 -9.75 6.55
CA THR A 22 8.57 -8.89 7.74
C THR A 22 8.68 -7.41 7.37
N GLY A 23 9.53 -7.03 6.42
CA GLY A 23 9.62 -5.65 5.94
C GLY A 23 8.31 -5.13 5.35
N VAL A 24 7.63 -5.96 4.57
CA VAL A 24 6.30 -5.65 4.01
C VAL A 24 5.23 -5.58 5.12
N GLU A 25 5.25 -6.51 6.07
CA GLU A 25 4.33 -6.53 7.22
C GLU A 25 4.48 -5.25 8.06
N ILE A 26 5.70 -4.81 8.34
CA ILE A 26 5.98 -3.56 9.05
C ILE A 26 5.35 -2.37 8.31
N PHE A 27 5.55 -2.28 7.00
CA PHE A 27 4.97 -1.20 6.21
C PHE A 27 3.44 -1.19 6.28
N PHE A 28 2.79 -2.33 6.08
CA PHE A 28 1.33 -2.41 6.14
C PHE A 28 0.79 -2.15 7.54
N THR A 29 1.50 -2.57 8.60
CA THR A 29 1.16 -2.22 9.98
C THR A 29 1.20 -0.71 10.19
N GLN A 30 2.28 -0.04 9.79
CA GLN A 30 2.41 1.41 9.91
C GLN A 30 1.27 2.14 9.17
N VAL A 31 0.93 1.71 7.96
CA VAL A 31 -0.10 2.36 7.13
C VAL A 31 -1.50 2.11 7.67
N PHE A 32 -1.88 0.86 7.89
CA PHE A 32 -3.27 0.49 8.14
C PHE A 32 -3.64 0.32 9.62
N THR A 33 -2.67 -0.02 10.47
CA THR A 33 -2.89 -0.11 11.91
C THR A 33 -2.56 1.22 12.59
N ASP A 34 -1.33 1.70 12.43
CA ASP A 34 -0.86 2.88 13.15
C ASP A 34 -1.34 4.19 12.51
N GLY A 35 -1.58 4.20 11.19
CA GLY A 35 -1.92 5.39 10.42
C GLY A 35 -0.76 6.39 10.34
N PHE A 36 0.45 5.94 10.61
CA PHE A 36 1.66 6.72 10.60
C PHE A 36 2.81 5.89 10.05
N PHE A 37 3.45 6.34 8.99
CA PHE A 37 4.46 5.55 8.28
C PHE A 37 5.69 6.37 7.91
N HIS A 38 6.82 5.70 7.85
CA HIS A 38 8.06 6.24 7.32
C HIS A 38 7.91 6.43 5.80
N ALA A 39 7.91 7.67 5.34
CA ALA A 39 7.60 8.00 3.95
C ALA A 39 8.85 8.06 3.04
N ASP A 40 10.02 7.69 3.55
CA ASP A 40 11.28 7.61 2.80
C ASP A 40 11.99 6.27 3.05
N MET A 41 11.30 5.15 2.87
CA MET A 41 11.85 3.79 3.02
C MET A 41 12.78 3.42 1.85
N HIS A 42 13.76 4.27 1.63
CA HIS A 42 14.84 4.00 0.69
C HIS A 42 15.82 2.99 1.32
N PRO A 43 16.44 2.06 0.57
CA PRO A 43 17.39 1.09 1.11
C PRO A 43 18.56 1.69 1.90
N GLY A 44 18.91 2.95 1.65
CA GLY A 44 19.91 3.69 2.41
C GLY A 44 19.50 4.05 3.83
N ASN A 45 18.20 4.12 4.11
CA ASN A 45 17.63 4.44 5.42
C ASN A 45 17.23 3.18 6.20
N ILE A 46 17.37 2.00 5.61
CA ILE A 46 16.94 0.73 6.20
C ILE A 46 18.15 -0.17 6.45
N TYR A 47 18.29 -0.57 7.69
CA TYR A 47 19.34 -1.46 8.17
C TYR A 47 18.74 -2.71 8.79
N VAL A 48 19.58 -3.74 8.93
CA VAL A 48 19.24 -5.00 9.58
C VAL A 48 20.29 -5.26 10.67
N SER A 49 19.84 -5.64 11.85
CA SER A 49 20.72 -5.95 12.98
C SER A 49 21.48 -7.25 12.74
N ASP A 50 22.78 -7.22 13.05
CA ASP A 50 23.68 -8.38 13.09
C ASP A 50 24.06 -8.80 14.51
N ARG A 51 23.44 -8.19 15.53
CA ARG A 51 23.66 -8.55 16.92
C ARG A 51 22.92 -9.85 17.25
N PRO A 52 23.51 -10.74 18.04
CA PRO A 52 22.91 -12.03 18.38
C PRO A 52 21.52 -11.95 19.02
N ASP A 53 21.28 -10.92 19.85
CA ASP A 53 20.05 -10.69 20.59
C ASP A 53 18.92 -10.09 19.70
N THR A 54 19.28 -9.48 18.59
CA THR A 54 18.34 -8.79 17.67
C THR A 54 18.57 -9.17 16.20
N LEU A 55 19.20 -10.31 15.95
CA LEU A 55 19.55 -10.76 14.61
C LEU A 55 18.35 -10.73 13.66
N GLY A 56 18.49 -10.05 12.52
CA GLY A 56 17.42 -9.92 11.53
C GLY A 56 16.37 -8.86 11.84
N SER A 57 16.47 -8.12 12.97
CA SER A 57 15.56 -7.02 13.26
C SER A 57 15.83 -5.81 12.35
N TYR A 58 14.76 -5.18 11.85
CA TYR A 58 14.87 -3.95 11.06
C TYR A 58 15.26 -2.76 11.93
N ILE A 59 16.08 -1.89 11.38
CA ILE A 59 16.47 -0.60 11.98
C ILE A 59 16.22 0.47 10.93
N ALA A 60 15.25 1.34 11.18
CA ALA A 60 14.96 2.48 10.32
C ALA A 60 15.73 3.72 10.81
N LEU A 61 16.29 4.46 9.88
CA LEU A 61 17.00 5.71 10.10
C LEU A 61 16.31 6.84 9.35
N ASP A 62 16.61 8.08 9.74
CA ASP A 62 16.16 9.31 9.07
C ASP A 62 14.64 9.43 8.90
N PHE A 63 13.97 9.69 10.00
CA PHE A 63 12.53 10.00 10.02
C PHE A 63 12.20 11.44 9.63
N GLY A 64 13.02 12.08 8.79
CA GLY A 64 12.81 13.45 8.31
C GLY A 64 11.54 13.59 7.45
N ILE A 65 11.08 12.50 6.80
CA ILE A 65 9.83 12.47 6.04
C ILE A 65 8.96 11.34 6.58
N VAL A 66 7.81 11.72 7.13
CA VAL A 66 6.79 10.80 7.61
C VAL A 66 5.45 11.13 6.99
N GLY A 67 4.61 10.11 6.80
CA GLY A 67 3.23 10.26 6.36
C GLY A 67 2.27 9.89 7.47
N SER A 68 1.10 10.53 7.49
CA SER A 68 0.00 10.16 8.37
C SER A 68 -1.30 10.01 7.58
N LEU A 69 -2.11 9.04 7.96
CA LEU A 69 -3.41 8.77 7.37
C LEU A 69 -4.48 8.86 8.46
N SER A 70 -5.56 9.58 8.16
CA SER A 70 -6.74 9.56 9.01
C SER A 70 -7.43 8.18 8.96
N GLU A 71 -8.31 7.90 9.91
CA GLU A 71 -9.15 6.69 9.87
C GLU A 71 -9.98 6.61 8.58
N PHE A 72 -10.42 7.77 8.09
CA PHE A 72 -11.13 7.85 6.82
C PHE A 72 -10.23 7.41 5.64
N ASP A 73 -8.99 7.92 5.57
CA ASP A 73 -8.05 7.59 4.49
C ASP A 73 -7.66 6.11 4.52
N LYS A 74 -7.39 5.56 5.73
CA LYS A 74 -7.08 4.14 5.91
C LYS A 74 -8.21 3.26 5.39
N ASN A 75 -9.44 3.56 5.80
CA ASN A 75 -10.62 2.80 5.38
C ASN A 75 -10.87 2.92 3.87
N TYR A 76 -10.77 4.13 3.32
CA TYR A 76 -10.89 4.38 1.90
C TYR A 76 -9.89 3.56 1.09
N LEU A 77 -8.61 3.58 1.47
CA LEU A 77 -7.55 2.83 0.82
C LEU A 77 -7.78 1.32 0.93
N ALA A 78 -8.10 0.81 2.12
CA ALA A 78 -8.34 -0.62 2.33
C ALA A 78 -9.50 -1.14 1.47
N GLN A 79 -10.62 -0.42 1.43
CA GLN A 79 -11.76 -0.79 0.59
C GLN A 79 -11.42 -0.75 -0.92
N ASN A 80 -10.66 0.26 -1.36
CA ASN A 80 -10.23 0.35 -2.77
C ASN A 80 -9.31 -0.81 -3.16
N PHE A 81 -8.34 -1.16 -2.31
CA PHE A 81 -7.48 -2.31 -2.57
C PHE A 81 -8.29 -3.61 -2.62
N LEU A 82 -9.19 -3.85 -1.68
CA LEU A 82 -10.04 -5.05 -1.69
C LEU A 82 -10.95 -5.11 -2.93
N ALA A 83 -11.59 -3.98 -3.28
CA ALA A 83 -12.41 -3.90 -4.49
C ALA A 83 -11.59 -4.16 -5.76
N PHE A 84 -10.36 -3.61 -5.83
CA PHE A 84 -9.43 -3.88 -6.91
C PHE A 84 -9.13 -5.39 -7.03
N PHE A 85 -8.83 -6.07 -5.93
CA PHE A 85 -8.55 -7.52 -5.94
C PHE A 85 -9.72 -8.36 -6.40
N HIS A 86 -10.94 -7.96 -6.02
CA HIS A 86 -12.16 -8.63 -6.44
C HIS A 86 -12.59 -8.24 -7.85
N ARG A 87 -11.83 -7.37 -8.54
CA ARG A 87 -12.17 -6.79 -9.86
C ARG A 87 -13.51 -6.06 -9.83
N ASP A 88 -13.89 -5.55 -8.67
CA ASP A 88 -15.12 -4.78 -8.48
C ASP A 88 -14.85 -3.29 -8.79
N TYR A 89 -14.69 -2.99 -10.08
CA TYR A 89 -14.37 -1.65 -10.55
C TYR A 89 -15.50 -0.66 -10.30
N ARG A 90 -16.73 -1.17 -10.26
CA ARG A 90 -17.89 -0.37 -9.89
C ARG A 90 -17.76 0.12 -8.45
N ARG A 91 -17.40 -0.78 -7.52
CA ARG A 91 -17.18 -0.40 -6.12
C ARG A 91 -16.03 0.60 -5.98
N VAL A 92 -14.96 0.47 -6.75
CA VAL A 92 -13.87 1.46 -6.78
C VAL A 92 -14.41 2.83 -7.20
N ALA A 93 -15.21 2.92 -8.26
CA ALA A 93 -15.81 4.18 -8.71
C ALA A 93 -16.72 4.80 -7.65
N GLN A 94 -17.57 4.01 -7.01
CA GLN A 94 -18.47 4.43 -5.93
C GLN A 94 -17.68 4.99 -4.74
N LEU A 95 -16.62 4.31 -4.32
CA LEU A 95 -15.75 4.76 -3.22
C LEU A 95 -15.13 6.12 -3.49
N HIS A 96 -14.74 6.40 -4.74
CA HIS A 96 -14.22 7.71 -5.13
C HIS A 96 -15.28 8.81 -5.05
N ILE A 97 -16.52 8.51 -5.45
CA ILE A 97 -17.65 9.45 -5.38
C ILE A 97 -18.07 9.66 -3.91
N GLU A 98 -18.25 8.59 -3.16
CA GLU A 98 -18.66 8.63 -1.74
C GLU A 98 -17.66 9.38 -0.86
N SER A 99 -16.38 9.27 -1.17
CA SER A 99 -15.31 9.97 -0.43
C SER A 99 -15.19 11.45 -0.78
N GLY A 100 -15.87 11.92 -1.82
CA GLY A 100 -15.78 13.30 -2.31
C GLY A 100 -14.46 13.61 -3.04
N TRP A 101 -13.74 12.58 -3.47
CA TRP A 101 -12.47 12.76 -4.20
C TRP A 101 -12.67 13.07 -5.68
N VAL A 102 -13.86 12.83 -6.19
CA VAL A 102 -14.32 13.28 -7.51
C VAL A 102 -15.50 14.21 -7.32
N PRO A 103 -15.77 15.14 -8.26
CA PRO A 103 -16.98 15.96 -8.24
C PRO A 103 -18.24 15.11 -8.14
N ALA A 104 -19.24 15.61 -7.40
CA ALA A 104 -20.49 14.86 -7.15
C ALA A 104 -21.31 14.59 -8.42
N ASP A 105 -21.06 15.34 -9.49
CA ASP A 105 -21.68 15.17 -10.82
C ASP A 105 -20.89 14.20 -11.71
N THR A 106 -19.84 13.57 -11.21
CA THR A 106 -19.08 12.55 -11.94
C THR A 106 -19.97 11.36 -12.23
N ARG A 107 -20.02 10.93 -13.49
CA ARG A 107 -20.80 9.77 -13.91
C ARG A 107 -20.09 8.48 -13.49
N GLU A 108 -20.78 7.67 -12.67
CA GLU A 108 -20.25 6.41 -12.12
C GLU A 108 -19.74 5.48 -13.24
N GLU A 109 -20.51 5.33 -14.32
CA GLU A 109 -20.16 4.44 -15.43
C GLU A 109 -18.90 4.89 -16.19
N GLU A 110 -18.68 6.18 -16.31
CA GLU A 110 -17.49 6.73 -16.97
C GLU A 110 -16.25 6.49 -16.11
N LEU A 111 -16.38 6.70 -14.80
CA LEU A 111 -15.31 6.46 -13.85
C LEU A 111 -14.99 4.96 -13.74
N GLU A 112 -16.02 4.10 -13.64
CA GLU A 112 -15.86 2.64 -13.67
C GLU A 112 -15.11 2.18 -14.93
N GLY A 113 -15.54 2.65 -16.11
CA GLY A 113 -14.89 2.33 -17.38
C GLY A 113 -13.42 2.74 -17.41
N ALA A 114 -13.10 3.92 -16.89
CA ALA A 114 -11.72 4.41 -16.81
C ALA A 114 -10.86 3.59 -15.82
N VAL A 115 -11.40 3.25 -14.66
CA VAL A 115 -10.74 2.39 -13.66
C VAL A 115 -10.50 0.99 -14.24
N ARG A 116 -11.51 0.40 -14.88
CA ARG A 116 -11.41 -0.90 -15.55
C ARG A 116 -10.30 -0.92 -16.60
N ALA A 117 -10.26 0.09 -17.48
CA ALA A 117 -9.24 0.18 -18.52
C ALA A 117 -7.80 0.24 -17.98
N VAL A 118 -7.63 0.82 -16.79
CA VAL A 118 -6.33 0.88 -16.10
C VAL A 118 -6.00 -0.45 -15.42
N CYS A 119 -6.97 -1.06 -14.75
CA CYS A 119 -6.73 -2.18 -13.84
C CYS A 119 -6.75 -3.54 -14.56
N GLU A 120 -7.65 -3.75 -15.52
CA GLU A 120 -7.83 -5.04 -16.19
C GLU A 120 -6.55 -5.64 -16.77
N PRO A 121 -5.66 -4.85 -17.43
CA PRO A 121 -4.42 -5.39 -18.01
C PRO A 121 -3.44 -5.99 -16.98
N TYR A 122 -3.59 -5.66 -15.69
CA TYR A 122 -2.76 -6.24 -14.64
C TYR A 122 -3.19 -7.66 -14.27
N PHE A 123 -4.45 -8.00 -14.46
CA PHE A 123 -4.99 -9.31 -14.11
C PHE A 123 -4.72 -10.42 -15.13
N ASP A 124 -4.10 -10.07 -16.25
CA ASP A 124 -3.54 -11.05 -17.19
C ASP A 124 -2.24 -11.70 -16.68
N ARG A 125 -1.77 -11.26 -15.51
CA ARG A 125 -0.54 -11.76 -14.86
C ARG A 125 -0.87 -12.31 -13.48
N PRO A 126 -0.03 -13.20 -12.92
CA PRO A 126 -0.13 -13.62 -11.52
C PRO A 126 -0.09 -12.40 -10.59
N LEU A 127 -0.90 -12.41 -9.52
CA LEU A 127 -0.95 -11.31 -8.55
C LEU A 127 0.43 -10.98 -7.96
N SER A 128 1.29 -11.99 -7.77
CA SER A 128 2.67 -11.83 -7.29
C SER A 128 3.55 -10.96 -8.21
N GLU A 129 3.17 -10.82 -9.49
CA GLU A 129 3.90 -10.00 -10.47
C GLU A 129 3.35 -8.57 -10.57
N ILE A 130 2.20 -8.29 -9.97
CA ILE A 130 1.58 -6.97 -10.01
C ILE A 130 2.26 -6.03 -9.02
N SER A 131 2.67 -4.86 -9.48
CA SER A 131 3.13 -3.77 -8.61
C SER A 131 1.95 -2.89 -8.21
N LEU A 132 1.65 -2.89 -6.90
CA LEU A 132 0.66 -2.02 -6.28
C LEU A 132 0.95 -0.54 -6.49
N GLY A 133 2.20 -0.16 -6.29
CA GLY A 133 2.63 1.21 -6.46
C GLY A 133 2.44 1.69 -7.89
N GLN A 134 2.67 0.83 -8.91
CA GLN A 134 2.42 1.15 -10.31
C GLN A 134 0.93 1.25 -10.62
N VAL A 135 0.10 0.36 -10.09
CA VAL A 135 -1.36 0.44 -10.24
C VAL A 135 -1.88 1.74 -9.64
N LEU A 136 -1.45 2.07 -8.43
CA LEU A 136 -1.86 3.29 -7.74
C LEU A 136 -1.42 4.55 -8.51
N LEU A 137 -0.20 4.55 -9.05
CA LEU A 137 0.29 5.65 -9.90
C LEU A 137 -0.60 5.86 -11.13
N ARG A 138 -0.96 4.78 -11.82
CA ARG A 138 -1.82 4.86 -13.01
C ARG A 138 -3.25 5.29 -12.67
N LEU A 139 -3.78 4.83 -11.55
CA LEU A 139 -5.06 5.29 -11.04
C LEU A 139 -5.03 6.79 -10.77
N PHE A 140 -3.98 7.32 -10.15
CA PHE A 140 -3.81 8.76 -9.93
C PHE A 140 -3.76 9.55 -11.25
N GLN A 141 -3.03 9.03 -12.24
CA GLN A 141 -2.97 9.66 -13.56
C GLN A 141 -4.33 9.70 -14.27
N THR A 142 -5.10 8.61 -14.15
CA THR A 142 -6.44 8.50 -14.73
C THR A 142 -7.45 9.40 -14.00
N SER A 143 -7.37 9.44 -12.68
CA SER A 143 -8.25 10.25 -11.84
C SER A 143 -8.14 11.75 -12.12
N ARG A 144 -6.99 12.23 -12.63
CA ARG A 144 -6.84 13.63 -13.06
C ARG A 144 -7.82 14.04 -14.15
N ARG A 145 -8.30 13.12 -14.98
CA ARG A 145 -9.32 13.38 -16.01
C ARG A 145 -10.69 13.70 -15.41
N PHE A 146 -10.90 13.32 -14.14
CA PHE A 146 -12.11 13.55 -13.37
C PHE A 146 -11.93 14.65 -12.33
N ASN A 147 -10.91 15.51 -12.48
CA ASN A 147 -10.60 16.61 -11.55
C ASN A 147 -10.38 16.18 -10.10
N VAL A 148 -9.81 15.00 -9.88
CA VAL A 148 -9.45 14.51 -8.55
C VAL A 148 -8.25 15.28 -8.02
N GLU A 149 -8.39 15.87 -6.84
CA GLU A 149 -7.27 16.40 -6.07
C GLU A 149 -6.66 15.29 -5.23
N ILE A 150 -5.47 14.82 -5.66
CA ILE A 150 -4.75 13.77 -4.93
C ILE A 150 -4.04 14.41 -3.74
N GLN A 151 -4.35 13.94 -2.54
CA GLN A 151 -3.73 14.43 -1.32
C GLN A 151 -2.23 14.09 -1.27
N PRO A 152 -1.37 15.00 -0.74
CA PRO A 152 0.09 14.78 -0.66
C PRO A 152 0.47 13.48 0.06
N GLN A 153 -0.28 13.10 1.10
CA GLN A 153 -0.05 11.86 1.87
C GLN A 153 -0.15 10.61 0.99
N LEU A 154 -1.06 10.60 0.01
CA LEU A 154 -1.23 9.47 -0.89
C LEU A 154 -0.11 9.38 -1.93
N VAL A 155 0.43 10.52 -2.33
CA VAL A 155 1.62 10.55 -3.20
C VAL A 155 2.83 10.00 -2.44
N LEU A 156 3.00 10.36 -1.16
CA LEU A 156 4.03 9.80 -0.29
C LEU A 156 3.85 8.30 -0.10
N LEU A 157 2.62 7.86 0.16
CA LEU A 157 2.28 6.44 0.30
C LEU A 157 2.63 5.65 -0.97
N GLN A 158 2.24 6.15 -2.15
CA GLN A 158 2.52 5.52 -3.43
C GLN A 158 4.02 5.38 -3.68
N LYS A 159 4.80 6.45 -3.42
CA LYS A 159 6.26 6.42 -3.55
C LYS A 159 6.89 5.41 -2.60
N THR A 160 6.44 5.40 -1.34
CA THR A 160 6.96 4.47 -0.32
C THR A 160 6.61 3.03 -0.66
N LEU A 161 5.40 2.78 -1.14
CA LEU A 161 4.96 1.46 -1.57
C LEU A 161 5.85 0.92 -2.71
N LEU A 162 6.20 1.74 -3.69
CA LEU A 162 7.16 1.35 -4.74
C LEU A 162 8.54 0.96 -4.17
N ASN A 163 9.03 1.71 -3.19
CA ASN A 163 10.31 1.40 -2.54
C ASN A 163 10.25 0.08 -1.78
N VAL A 164 9.17 -0.15 -1.02
CA VAL A 164 8.94 -1.38 -0.26
C VAL A 164 8.80 -2.59 -1.18
N GLU A 165 8.06 -2.46 -2.28
CA GLU A 165 7.94 -3.51 -3.30
C GLU A 165 9.31 -3.82 -3.93
N GLY A 166 10.06 -2.78 -4.31
CA GLY A 166 11.38 -2.94 -4.91
C GLY A 166 12.35 -3.64 -3.96
N LEU A 167 12.38 -3.23 -2.70
CA LEU A 167 13.20 -3.85 -1.67
C LEU A 167 12.77 -5.29 -1.39
N GLY A 168 11.47 -5.53 -1.24
CA GLY A 168 10.92 -6.87 -1.01
C GLY A 168 11.32 -7.85 -2.11
N ARG A 169 11.20 -7.45 -3.38
CA ARG A 169 11.59 -8.29 -4.54
C ARG A 169 13.10 -8.46 -4.68
N GLN A 170 13.90 -7.48 -4.24
CA GLN A 170 15.36 -7.61 -4.20
C GLN A 170 15.79 -8.66 -3.16
N LEU A 171 15.12 -8.70 -2.03
CA LEU A 171 15.37 -9.68 -0.97
C LEU A 171 14.84 -11.06 -1.34
N ASP A 172 13.60 -11.14 -1.78
CA ASP A 172 12.93 -12.37 -2.20
C ASP A 172 12.12 -12.15 -3.50
N PRO A 173 12.64 -12.57 -4.66
CA PRO A 173 11.94 -12.44 -5.93
C PRO A 173 10.58 -13.17 -5.99
N ASN A 174 10.34 -14.13 -5.10
CA ASN A 174 9.09 -14.89 -5.03
C ASN A 174 8.12 -14.34 -3.99
N LEU A 175 8.43 -13.19 -3.37
CA LEU A 175 7.58 -12.58 -2.37
C LEU A 175 6.21 -12.21 -2.98
N ASP A 176 5.16 -12.81 -2.45
CA ASP A 176 3.78 -12.44 -2.76
C ASP A 176 3.34 -11.30 -1.83
N LEU A 177 3.52 -10.08 -2.32
CA LEU A 177 3.18 -8.85 -1.59
C LEU A 177 1.69 -8.81 -1.21
N TRP A 178 0.83 -9.36 -2.06
CA TRP A 178 -0.61 -9.38 -1.89
C TRP A 178 -1.08 -10.30 -0.78
N LYS A 179 -0.54 -11.50 -0.78
CA LYS A 179 -0.80 -12.46 0.28
C LYS A 179 -0.37 -11.90 1.64
N THR A 180 0.73 -11.14 1.65
CA THR A 180 1.25 -10.49 2.86
C THR A 180 0.39 -9.29 3.27
N ALA A 181 -0.13 -8.50 2.33
CA ALA A 181 -0.94 -7.31 2.59
C ALA A 181 -2.36 -7.62 3.07
N LYS A 182 -2.99 -8.67 2.55
CA LYS A 182 -4.40 -8.99 2.76
C LYS A 182 -4.86 -8.98 4.23
N PRO A 183 -4.13 -9.57 5.20
CA PRO A 183 -4.53 -9.56 6.61
C PRO A 183 -4.64 -8.16 7.23
N TYR A 184 -3.97 -7.16 6.66
CA TYR A 184 -3.99 -5.77 7.14
C TYR A 184 -5.12 -4.96 6.52
N LEU A 185 -5.60 -5.35 5.34
CA LEU A 185 -6.66 -4.65 4.62
C LEU A 185 -8.06 -5.06 5.09
N GLU A 186 -8.28 -6.35 5.36
CA GLU A 186 -9.57 -6.89 5.76
C GLU A 186 -10.12 -6.28 7.06
N PRO A 187 -9.37 -6.20 8.17
CA PRO A 187 -9.89 -5.65 9.44
C PRO A 187 -10.34 -4.20 9.33
N VAL A 188 -9.61 -3.38 8.56
CA VAL A 188 -9.91 -1.95 8.39
C VAL A 188 -11.24 -1.76 7.66
N SER A 189 -11.54 -2.59 6.67
CA SER A 189 -12.77 -2.49 5.88
C SER A 189 -14.03 -2.88 6.65
N TYR A 190 -13.93 -3.74 7.66
CA TYR A 190 -15.07 -4.20 8.47
C TYR A 190 -15.43 -3.24 9.60
N THR A 191 -14.51 -2.43 10.10
CA THR A 191 -14.72 -1.56 11.26
C THR A 191 -15.76 -0.46 11.00
N HIS A 192 -16.01 -0.10 9.76
CA HIS A 192 -16.96 0.96 9.40
C HIS A 192 -18.37 0.47 9.01
N LEU A 193 -18.60 -0.81 8.86
CA LEU A 193 -19.95 -1.35 8.62
C LEU A 193 -20.83 -1.30 9.88
N THR A 194 -20.29 -0.97 11.06
CA THR A 194 -20.98 -0.98 12.36
C THR A 194 -21.17 0.39 13.00
N LEU A 195 -20.80 1.50 12.36
CA LEU A 195 -21.08 2.82 12.90
C LEU A 195 -22.52 3.25 12.55
N PRO A 196 -23.40 3.48 13.56
CA PRO A 196 -24.73 3.97 13.30
C PRO A 196 -24.63 5.38 12.71
N THR A 197 -25.25 5.58 11.54
CA THR A 197 -25.53 6.90 10.99
C THR A 197 -26.26 7.72 12.04
N LYS A 198 -25.57 8.63 12.74
CA LYS A 198 -26.26 9.68 13.51
C LYS A 198 -26.99 10.55 12.48
N ARG A 199 -28.29 10.33 12.35
CA ARG A 199 -29.19 11.34 11.79
C ARG A 199 -29.04 12.58 12.66
N ILE A 200 -28.48 13.66 12.10
CA ILE A 200 -28.63 14.99 12.65
C ILE A 200 -30.03 15.43 12.26
N VAL A 201 -30.88 15.61 13.25
CA VAL A 201 -32.18 16.26 13.14
C VAL A 201 -31.93 17.77 13.15
#